data_53ac79b372d9c6be411655e8a479fdc3
#
_entry.id   53ac79b372d9c6be411655e8a479fdc3
#
_cell.length_a   1.000
_cell.length_b   1.000
_cell.length_c   1.000
_cell.angle_alpha   90.00
_cell.angle_beta   90.00
_cell.angle_gamma   90.00
#
_symmetry.space_group_name_H-M   'P 1'
#
loop_
_entity.id
_entity.type
_entity.pdbx_description
1 polymer ?
#
loop_
_entity_poly.entity_id
_entity_poly.type
_entity_poly.pdbx_seq_one_letter_code
_entity_poly.pdbx_strand_id
1 'polypeptide(L)'
;MKTILCMEGHHLFLDSFYHFLNSDLSPTRDLPIVIRYYNEDLLPSSFIYYNTEQLTSKKNGLKVDFIIRFIKTYNVKEIWDYSKINIEIFKQHSIDAKYVPLQTPKWYSDKLQEFRNEGILYDIGICGSSTSRREEIYRKLIEKGIKLKVIVNVFGDERDRELAKCKILLNIHAQDDYTVFESARCDAWLSIGVPIISENSLDNDSRCINVEYDQLVSKVVEIVEVEKRKMSICLVMIVKNEEEIIHRSLSSLLPFVDTWCIVDTGSTDSTMKKIMEIVEEFGIKGFLHQRPWKNFGHNRSEALELARPLADWSMMFDADDIFKGFEGKKKENRPVFSKDVDVYNLTIKRGNMTWYRHGFFNNNLMWRYIGVVHEYPVCPGIQNQKTVLLEDLYIDARTEGARSKDQDKYKHDAELLEKDLEENPTSERSMFYAAQSWRDYGNKEKALYWFGKRADTIAGWYQERYISLYNMIKLTDSLELKYQYAWRALAVCPKRLEATYEVLRYTRSKDLWSLQAYALGYISNKEATRKVDPGFLFFDNAVHDYAFDDEFAIHCYYLGKFEECAEFAFKALHNTPPEQLERIKKNYELSILLKK
;
A
#
# COMPACT_ATOMS: atom_id res chain seq x y z
N MET A 1 -12.62 16.41 36.88
CA MET A 1 -12.73 14.95 36.69
C MET A 1 -14.01 14.50 37.37
N LYS A 2 -14.91 13.81 36.66
CA LYS A 2 -16.17 13.30 37.27
C LYS A 2 -15.82 12.21 38.26
N THR A 3 -16.49 12.19 39.42
CA THR A 3 -16.27 11.13 40.40
C THR A 3 -17.06 9.90 39.98
N ILE A 4 -16.36 8.88 39.51
CA ILE A 4 -16.96 7.58 39.12
C ILE A 4 -16.51 6.55 40.15
N LEU A 5 -17.48 5.91 40.80
CA LEU A 5 -17.24 4.87 41.79
C LEU A 5 -17.61 3.50 41.21
N CYS A 6 -16.66 2.58 41.26
CA CYS A 6 -16.82 1.20 40.82
C CYS A 6 -16.13 0.28 41.83
N MET A 7 -16.58 -0.97 41.98
CA MET A 7 -15.88 -1.95 42.80
C MET A 7 -14.42 -2.10 42.38
N GLU A 8 -13.52 -2.26 43.32
CA GLU A 8 -12.09 -2.46 43.06
C GLU A 8 -11.87 -3.62 42.10
N GLY A 9 -11.11 -3.37 41.04
CA GLY A 9 -10.87 -4.31 39.93
C GLY A 9 -11.95 -4.35 38.84
N HIS A 10 -13.18 -3.88 39.09
CA HIS A 10 -14.27 -3.92 38.11
C HIS A 10 -14.17 -2.87 37.03
N HIS A 11 -13.39 -1.83 37.23
CA HIS A 11 -13.11 -0.83 36.17
C HIS A 11 -12.51 -1.46 34.89
N LEU A 12 -11.78 -2.56 35.03
CA LEU A 12 -11.22 -3.29 33.89
C LEU A 12 -12.30 -4.02 33.05
N PHE A 13 -13.39 -4.47 33.66
CA PHE A 13 -14.51 -5.10 32.97
C PHE A 13 -15.47 -4.09 32.34
N LEU A 14 -15.46 -2.86 32.86
CA LEU A 14 -16.39 -1.80 32.51
C LEU A 14 -15.69 -0.62 31.85
N ASP A 15 -14.52 -0.85 31.26
CA ASP A 15 -13.68 0.19 30.68
C ASP A 15 -14.42 1.03 29.63
N SER A 16 -15.26 0.44 28.78
CA SER A 16 -16.08 1.17 27.80
C SER A 16 -17.03 2.16 28.48
N PHE A 17 -17.68 1.78 29.59
CA PHE A 17 -18.50 2.68 30.40
C PHE A 17 -17.66 3.77 31.06
N TYR A 18 -16.50 3.40 31.60
CA TYR A 18 -15.60 4.33 32.26
C TYR A 18 -15.06 5.38 31.29
N HIS A 19 -14.63 4.98 30.11
CA HIS A 19 -14.18 5.88 29.06
C HIS A 19 -15.28 6.83 28.58
N PHE A 20 -16.48 6.32 28.35
CA PHE A 20 -17.64 7.12 27.99
C PHE A 20 -17.96 8.16 29.07
N LEU A 21 -18.11 7.74 30.34
CA LEU A 21 -18.50 8.62 31.44
C LEU A 21 -17.45 9.69 31.75
N ASN A 22 -16.17 9.43 31.51
CA ASN A 22 -15.10 10.42 31.63
C ASN A 22 -14.91 11.32 30.42
N SER A 23 -15.65 11.11 29.34
CA SER A 23 -15.58 11.91 28.13
C SER A 23 -16.58 13.07 28.14
N ASP A 24 -16.45 13.97 27.18
CA ASP A 24 -17.41 15.06 26.93
C ASP A 24 -18.74 14.58 26.35
N LEU A 25 -18.82 13.30 25.93
CA LEU A 25 -20.04 12.67 25.41
C LEU A 25 -21.02 12.31 26.52
N SER A 26 -20.54 12.15 27.74
CA SER A 26 -21.39 11.84 28.90
C SER A 26 -22.20 13.06 29.33
N PRO A 27 -23.49 12.90 29.73
CA PRO A 27 -24.26 13.99 30.31
C PRO A 27 -23.53 14.60 31.50
N THR A 28 -23.41 15.93 31.50
CA THR A 28 -22.78 16.66 32.63
C THR A 28 -23.70 16.63 33.84
N ARG A 29 -23.17 16.22 34.98
CA ARG A 29 -23.88 16.23 36.30
C ARG A 29 -22.86 16.54 37.39
N ASP A 30 -23.30 17.21 38.42
CA ASP A 30 -22.48 17.51 39.60
C ASP A 30 -22.44 16.36 40.62
N LEU A 31 -23.26 15.33 40.40
CA LEU A 31 -23.37 14.16 41.30
C LEU A 31 -22.36 13.08 40.89
N PRO A 32 -21.82 12.36 41.89
CA PRO A 32 -21.03 11.14 41.63
C PRO A 32 -21.85 10.08 40.87
N ILE A 33 -21.17 9.32 40.00
CA ILE A 33 -21.78 8.22 39.25
C ILE A 33 -21.31 6.90 39.88
N VAL A 34 -22.23 6.05 40.25
CA VAL A 34 -21.97 4.72 40.83
C VAL A 34 -22.29 3.65 39.80
N ILE A 35 -21.30 2.77 39.52
CA ILE A 35 -21.43 1.63 38.61
C ILE A 35 -21.09 0.35 39.36
N ARG A 36 -21.99 -0.60 39.45
CA ARG A 36 -21.73 -1.92 40.09
C ARG A 36 -21.04 -1.82 41.45
N TYR A 37 -21.35 -0.79 42.22
CA TYR A 37 -20.72 -0.57 43.52
C TYR A 37 -21.61 -1.11 44.64
N TYR A 38 -21.06 -1.95 45.51
CA TYR A 38 -21.83 -2.64 46.57
C TYR A 38 -21.22 -2.43 47.97
N ASN A 39 -20.20 -1.64 48.13
CA ASN A 39 -19.68 -1.30 49.46
C ASN A 39 -20.46 -0.12 50.02
N GLU A 40 -21.37 -0.41 50.93
CA GLU A 40 -22.32 0.53 51.52
C GLU A 40 -21.64 1.67 52.29
N ASP A 41 -20.52 1.37 52.96
CA ASP A 41 -19.78 2.33 53.79
C ASP A 41 -19.10 3.44 52.99
N LEU A 42 -18.95 3.28 51.70
CA LEU A 42 -18.26 4.21 50.82
C LEU A 42 -19.20 4.91 49.82
N LEU A 43 -20.51 4.69 49.92
CA LEU A 43 -21.47 5.34 49.01
C LEU A 43 -21.59 6.82 49.33
N PRO A 44 -21.63 7.71 48.27
CA PRO A 44 -21.94 9.12 48.48
C PRO A 44 -23.32 9.33 49.06
N SER A 45 -23.53 10.43 49.77
CA SER A 45 -24.82 10.80 50.37
C SER A 45 -25.95 10.95 49.34
N SER A 46 -25.59 11.20 48.08
CA SER A 46 -26.48 11.16 46.92
C SER A 46 -25.69 10.93 45.65
N PHE A 47 -26.21 10.20 44.67
CA PHE A 47 -25.50 9.80 43.47
C PHE A 47 -26.45 9.44 42.31
N ILE A 48 -25.85 9.28 41.11
CA ILE A 48 -26.47 8.70 39.93
C ILE A 48 -26.08 7.22 39.89
N TYR A 49 -27.03 6.33 39.72
CA TYR A 49 -26.76 4.90 39.53
C TYR A 49 -26.82 4.59 38.01
N TYR A 50 -25.71 4.12 37.44
CA TYR A 50 -25.67 3.67 36.05
C TYR A 50 -25.68 2.13 36.02
N ASN A 51 -26.81 1.55 35.59
CA ASN A 51 -26.94 0.10 35.47
C ASN A 51 -26.16 -0.42 34.26
N THR A 52 -25.39 -1.46 34.48
CA THR A 52 -24.57 -2.15 33.47
C THR A 52 -24.92 -3.63 33.35
N GLU A 53 -25.93 -4.08 34.05
CA GLU A 53 -26.40 -5.48 34.08
C GLU A 53 -27.55 -5.70 33.11
N GLN A 54 -27.65 -6.91 32.57
CA GLN A 54 -28.84 -7.34 31.85
C GLN A 54 -29.93 -7.75 32.81
N LEU A 55 -31.06 -7.04 32.78
CA LEU A 55 -32.20 -7.28 33.70
C LEU A 55 -33.18 -8.34 33.16
N THR A 56 -33.00 -8.83 31.94
CA THR A 56 -33.89 -9.80 31.29
C THR A 56 -33.71 -11.24 31.81
N SER A 57 -32.59 -11.56 32.42
CA SER A 57 -32.25 -12.92 32.80
C SER A 57 -33.08 -13.43 33.99
N LYS A 58 -33.86 -14.47 33.76
CA LYS A 58 -34.62 -15.17 34.82
C LYS A 58 -33.73 -15.89 35.82
N LYS A 59 -32.56 -16.39 35.36
CA LYS A 59 -31.53 -17.03 36.21
C LYS A 59 -30.83 -16.00 37.12
N ASN A 60 -30.89 -14.73 36.73
CA ASN A 60 -30.38 -13.60 37.51
C ASN A 60 -31.47 -12.84 38.28
N GLY A 61 -32.64 -13.40 38.49
CA GLY A 61 -33.75 -12.77 39.23
C GLY A 61 -33.32 -12.17 40.56
N LEU A 62 -32.43 -12.85 41.29
CA LEU A 62 -31.80 -12.32 42.50
C LEU A 62 -31.01 -11.03 42.28
N LYS A 63 -30.41 -10.87 41.10
CA LYS A 63 -29.69 -9.64 40.75
C LYS A 63 -30.65 -8.48 40.49
N VAL A 64 -31.74 -8.72 39.79
CA VAL A 64 -32.76 -7.68 39.50
C VAL A 64 -33.36 -7.20 40.83
N ASP A 65 -33.80 -8.12 41.69
CA ASP A 65 -34.35 -7.80 43.02
C ASP A 65 -33.34 -7.05 43.90
N PHE A 66 -32.06 -7.43 43.81
CA PHE A 66 -30.99 -6.76 44.52
C PHE A 66 -30.80 -5.31 44.02
N ILE A 67 -30.73 -5.10 42.70
CA ILE A 67 -30.58 -3.78 42.12
C ILE A 67 -31.77 -2.88 42.46
N ILE A 68 -33.00 -3.42 42.40
CA ILE A 68 -34.20 -2.68 42.74
C ILE A 68 -34.20 -2.32 44.23
N ARG A 69 -33.82 -3.25 45.10
CA ARG A 69 -33.69 -3.02 46.55
C ARG A 69 -32.63 -1.96 46.82
N PHE A 70 -31.45 -2.06 46.19
CA PHE A 70 -30.38 -1.09 46.30
C PHE A 70 -30.86 0.32 45.92
N ILE A 71 -31.49 0.48 44.76
CA ILE A 71 -32.05 1.76 44.31
C ILE A 71 -33.08 2.33 45.31
N LYS A 72 -33.91 1.50 45.89
CA LYS A 72 -34.95 1.93 46.88
C LYS A 72 -34.39 2.23 48.28
N THR A 73 -33.25 1.65 48.63
CA THR A 73 -32.62 1.80 49.94
C THR A 73 -31.77 3.04 50.03
N TYR A 74 -31.02 3.37 48.94
CA TYR A 74 -30.07 4.46 48.96
C TYR A 74 -30.61 5.71 48.25
N ASN A 75 -29.99 6.87 48.51
CA ASN A 75 -30.42 8.17 47.94
C ASN A 75 -29.96 8.34 46.49
N VAL A 76 -30.45 7.47 45.61
CA VAL A 76 -30.21 7.54 44.16
C VAL A 76 -31.07 8.67 43.59
N LYS A 77 -30.42 9.66 42.95
CA LYS A 77 -31.08 10.82 42.37
C LYS A 77 -31.52 10.61 40.92
N GLU A 78 -30.74 9.93 40.17
CA GLU A 78 -31.07 9.54 38.79
C GLU A 78 -30.60 8.10 38.57
N ILE A 79 -31.32 7.37 37.74
CA ILE A 79 -30.96 6.04 37.29
C ILE A 79 -30.75 6.11 35.79
N TRP A 80 -29.58 5.68 35.36
CA TRP A 80 -29.22 5.59 33.97
C TRP A 80 -29.07 4.16 33.51
N ASP A 81 -29.46 3.87 32.27
CA ASP A 81 -29.28 2.57 31.65
C ASP A 81 -28.92 2.72 30.17
N TYR A 82 -28.10 1.82 29.67
CA TYR A 82 -27.68 1.78 28.27
C TYR A 82 -28.68 1.05 27.36
N SER A 83 -29.63 0.29 27.92
CA SER A 83 -30.61 -0.49 27.17
C SER A 83 -32.04 -0.02 27.44
N LYS A 84 -32.79 0.23 26.36
CA LYS A 84 -34.22 0.53 26.46
C LYS A 84 -35.03 -0.62 27.02
N ILE A 85 -34.60 -1.87 26.83
CA ILE A 85 -35.23 -3.05 27.37
C ILE A 85 -35.15 -3.07 28.92
N ASN A 86 -33.98 -2.77 29.45
CA ASN A 86 -33.79 -2.64 30.88
C ASN A 86 -34.67 -1.51 31.48
N ILE A 87 -34.84 -0.40 30.77
CA ILE A 87 -35.71 0.71 31.22
C ILE A 87 -37.15 0.27 31.37
N GLU A 88 -37.68 -0.52 30.44
CA GLU A 88 -39.04 -1.06 30.58
C GLU A 88 -39.17 -2.01 31.80
N ILE A 89 -38.11 -2.74 32.14
CA ILE A 89 -38.09 -3.57 33.37
C ILE A 89 -38.10 -2.67 34.61
N PHE A 90 -37.28 -1.62 34.67
CA PHE A 90 -37.32 -0.65 35.77
C PHE A 90 -38.71 -0.03 35.93
N LYS A 91 -39.35 0.32 34.84
CA LYS A 91 -40.71 0.88 34.83
C LYS A 91 -41.75 -0.09 35.40
N GLN A 92 -41.65 -1.41 35.13
CA GLN A 92 -42.49 -2.44 35.73
C GLN A 92 -42.35 -2.48 37.25
N HIS A 93 -41.22 -2.08 37.81
CA HIS A 93 -40.97 -1.96 39.24
C HIS A 93 -41.22 -0.56 39.82
N SER A 94 -41.90 0.34 39.03
CA SER A 94 -42.20 1.72 39.39
C SER A 94 -40.95 2.57 39.63
N ILE A 95 -39.89 2.31 38.87
CA ILE A 95 -38.63 3.03 38.88
C ILE A 95 -38.49 3.79 37.55
N ASP A 96 -38.29 5.12 37.64
CA ASP A 96 -38.01 5.96 36.46
C ASP A 96 -36.52 5.92 36.16
N ALA A 97 -36.14 5.37 35.01
CA ALA A 97 -34.77 5.26 34.55
C ALA A 97 -34.60 5.98 33.20
N LYS A 98 -33.47 6.63 33.04
CA LYS A 98 -33.11 7.42 31.85
C LYS A 98 -32.25 6.62 30.91
N TYR A 99 -32.62 6.64 29.62
CA TYR A 99 -31.82 6.02 28.58
C TYR A 99 -30.56 6.87 28.31
N VAL A 100 -29.40 6.29 28.59
CA VAL A 100 -28.07 6.90 28.34
C VAL A 100 -27.22 5.86 27.64
N PRO A 101 -27.28 5.79 26.29
CA PRO A 101 -26.53 4.80 25.51
C PRO A 101 -25.02 5.05 25.61
N LEU A 102 -24.25 3.99 25.49
CA LEU A 102 -22.79 4.08 25.34
C LEU A 102 -22.43 4.78 24.05
N GLN A 103 -21.38 5.59 24.11
CA GLN A 103 -20.75 6.21 22.96
C GLN A 103 -19.23 6.13 23.11
N THR A 104 -18.54 5.80 22.05
CA THR A 104 -17.08 5.69 22.06
C THR A 104 -16.44 7.05 21.84
N PRO A 105 -15.61 7.56 22.78
CA PRO A 105 -14.88 8.81 22.60
C PRO A 105 -13.89 8.72 21.44
N LYS A 106 -13.71 9.85 20.71
CA LYS A 106 -12.83 9.88 19.53
C LYS A 106 -11.42 9.40 19.83
N TRP A 107 -10.81 9.85 20.93
CA TRP A 107 -9.46 9.42 21.30
C TRP A 107 -9.31 7.91 21.46
N TYR A 108 -10.38 7.23 21.91
CA TYR A 108 -10.38 5.77 22.07
C TYR A 108 -10.55 5.07 20.73
N SER A 109 -11.40 5.59 19.85
CA SER A 109 -11.50 5.13 18.46
C SER A 109 -10.17 5.26 17.71
N ASP A 110 -9.49 6.41 17.86
CA ASP A 110 -8.18 6.67 17.24
C ASP A 110 -7.14 5.64 17.74
N LYS A 111 -7.12 5.37 19.04
CA LYS A 111 -6.24 4.36 19.66
C LYS A 111 -6.50 2.94 19.14
N LEU A 112 -7.76 2.54 19.00
CA LEU A 112 -8.10 1.23 18.44
C LEU A 112 -7.67 1.11 16.98
N GLN A 113 -7.78 2.19 16.22
CA GLN A 113 -7.31 2.24 14.84
C GLN A 113 -5.78 2.09 14.76
N GLU A 114 -5.02 2.69 15.68
CA GLU A 114 -3.57 2.48 15.77
C GLU A 114 -3.22 1.02 16.00
N PHE A 115 -3.93 0.34 16.91
CA PHE A 115 -3.71 -1.10 17.14
C PHE A 115 -4.01 -1.96 15.91
N ARG A 116 -5.03 -1.59 15.11
CA ARG A 116 -5.32 -2.31 13.86
C ARG A 116 -4.25 -2.16 12.79
N ASN A 117 -3.49 -1.08 12.80
CA ASN A 117 -2.38 -0.86 11.87
C ASN A 117 -1.20 -1.82 12.11
N GLU A 118 -1.16 -2.52 13.26
CA GLU A 118 -0.18 -3.58 13.54
C GLU A 118 -0.40 -4.86 12.68
N GLY A 119 -1.56 -4.99 12.03
CA GLY A 119 -1.88 -6.06 11.09
C GLY A 119 -2.89 -7.09 11.60
N ILE A 120 -3.52 -7.81 10.66
CA ILE A 120 -4.56 -8.81 10.91
C ILE A 120 -3.97 -10.22 10.87
N LEU A 121 -4.22 -11.03 11.90
CA LEU A 121 -3.69 -12.39 12.06
C LEU A 121 -4.78 -13.47 12.14
N TYR A 122 -5.99 -13.11 12.56
CA TYR A 122 -7.09 -14.03 12.83
C TYR A 122 -8.33 -13.68 12.02
N ASP A 123 -9.10 -14.70 11.62
CA ASP A 123 -10.38 -14.49 10.93
C ASP A 123 -11.41 -13.90 11.89
N ILE A 124 -11.52 -14.47 13.10
CA ILE A 124 -12.54 -14.10 14.09
C ILE A 124 -11.90 -13.83 15.44
N GLY A 125 -12.36 -12.77 16.12
CA GLY A 125 -12.03 -12.44 17.50
C GLY A 125 -13.25 -12.50 18.40
N ILE A 126 -13.06 -13.04 19.60
CA ILE A 126 -14.10 -13.11 20.64
C ILE A 126 -13.49 -12.75 21.97
N CYS A 127 -14.16 -11.92 22.76
CA CYS A 127 -13.78 -11.65 24.14
C CYS A 127 -14.94 -11.87 25.12
N GLY A 128 -14.61 -12.26 26.33
CA GLY A 128 -15.57 -12.43 27.44
C GLY A 128 -15.37 -13.71 28.21
N SER A 129 -16.23 -13.95 29.21
CA SER A 129 -16.18 -15.16 30.03
C SER A 129 -16.38 -16.43 29.21
N SER A 130 -15.67 -17.50 29.54
CA SER A 130 -15.93 -18.82 28.98
C SER A 130 -17.22 -19.39 29.55
N THR A 131 -18.06 -19.92 28.65
CA THR A 131 -19.29 -20.64 28.99
C THR A 131 -19.45 -21.81 28.03
N SER A 132 -20.13 -22.90 28.47
CA SER A 132 -20.34 -24.07 27.60
C SER A 132 -20.99 -23.72 26.27
N ARG A 133 -21.90 -22.74 26.28
CA ARG A 133 -22.60 -22.22 25.12
C ARG A 133 -21.63 -21.55 24.10
N ARG A 134 -20.71 -20.74 24.58
CA ARG A 134 -19.67 -20.09 23.74
C ARG A 134 -18.64 -21.10 23.26
N GLU A 135 -18.21 -22.01 24.13
CA GLU A 135 -17.24 -23.05 23.80
C GLU A 135 -17.74 -24.00 22.69
N GLU A 136 -19.04 -24.28 22.65
CA GLU A 136 -19.65 -25.05 21.56
C GLU A 136 -19.46 -24.36 20.21
N ILE A 137 -19.70 -23.05 20.12
CA ILE A 137 -19.49 -22.27 18.90
C ILE A 137 -18.00 -22.25 18.55
N TYR A 138 -17.10 -22.04 19.53
CA TYR A 138 -15.65 -22.03 19.29
C TYR A 138 -15.17 -23.33 18.67
N ARG A 139 -15.58 -24.47 19.24
CA ARG A 139 -15.23 -25.80 18.74
C ARG A 139 -15.69 -25.97 17.28
N LYS A 140 -16.96 -25.66 16.99
CA LYS A 140 -17.52 -25.76 15.63
C LYS A 140 -16.79 -24.87 14.62
N LEU A 141 -16.38 -23.66 14.99
CA LEU A 141 -15.62 -22.76 14.12
C LEU A 141 -14.21 -23.31 13.85
N ILE A 142 -13.51 -23.82 14.86
CA ILE A 142 -12.19 -24.43 14.72
C ILE A 142 -12.25 -25.67 13.82
N GLU A 143 -13.26 -26.54 13.99
CA GLU A 143 -13.50 -27.71 13.12
C GLU A 143 -13.71 -27.32 11.64
N LYS A 144 -14.22 -26.11 11.37
CA LYS A 144 -14.36 -25.53 10.04
C LYS A 144 -13.10 -24.81 9.51
N GLY A 145 -11.98 -24.88 10.24
CA GLY A 145 -10.70 -24.27 9.84
C GLY A 145 -10.67 -22.74 9.97
N ILE A 146 -11.54 -22.14 10.76
CA ILE A 146 -11.54 -20.70 11.06
C ILE A 146 -10.40 -20.39 12.04
N LYS A 147 -9.57 -19.41 11.71
CA LYS A 147 -8.52 -18.91 12.62
C LYS A 147 -9.14 -18.04 13.70
N LEU A 148 -9.45 -18.66 14.84
CA LEU A 148 -10.17 -18.06 15.95
C LEU A 148 -9.21 -17.55 17.03
N LYS A 149 -9.41 -16.32 17.51
CA LYS A 149 -8.79 -15.76 18.71
C LYS A 149 -9.83 -15.64 19.81
N VAL A 150 -9.65 -16.40 20.89
CA VAL A 150 -10.50 -16.33 22.08
C VAL A 150 -9.73 -15.63 23.19
N ILE A 151 -10.32 -14.60 23.77
CA ILE A 151 -9.74 -13.74 24.81
C ILE A 151 -10.58 -13.85 26.06
N VAL A 152 -10.01 -14.47 27.10
CA VAL A 152 -10.68 -14.71 28.40
C VAL A 152 -9.81 -14.12 29.50
N ASN A 153 -10.41 -13.35 30.39
CA ASN A 153 -9.75 -12.72 31.54
C ASN A 153 -8.59 -11.75 31.14
N VAL A 154 -8.65 -11.17 29.95
CA VAL A 154 -7.75 -10.11 29.49
C VAL A 154 -8.57 -8.84 29.27
N PHE A 155 -8.06 -7.69 29.74
CA PHE A 155 -8.79 -6.42 29.79
C PHE A 155 -7.95 -5.25 29.30
N GLY A 156 -8.60 -4.12 29.06
CA GLY A 156 -7.95 -2.88 28.66
C GLY A 156 -7.15 -3.02 27.37
N ASP A 157 -6.02 -2.34 27.30
CA ASP A 157 -5.17 -2.25 26.11
C ASP A 157 -4.69 -3.60 25.59
N GLU A 158 -4.42 -4.55 26.46
CA GLU A 158 -3.97 -5.88 26.07
C GLU A 158 -5.09 -6.63 25.33
N ARG A 159 -6.32 -6.60 25.86
CA ARG A 159 -7.49 -7.14 25.17
C ARG A 159 -7.68 -6.48 23.80
N ASP A 160 -7.59 -5.16 23.76
CA ASP A 160 -7.85 -4.38 22.56
C ASP A 160 -6.80 -4.64 21.49
N ARG A 161 -5.52 -4.74 21.85
CA ARG A 161 -4.46 -5.13 20.89
C ARG A 161 -4.70 -6.51 20.29
N GLU A 162 -5.16 -7.46 21.08
CA GLU A 162 -5.45 -8.81 20.60
C GLU A 162 -6.71 -8.85 19.72
N LEU A 163 -7.77 -8.11 20.07
CA LEU A 163 -8.96 -7.98 19.20
C LEU A 163 -8.66 -7.21 17.91
N ALA A 164 -7.77 -6.23 17.96
CA ALA A 164 -7.34 -5.48 16.79
C ALA A 164 -6.72 -6.35 15.70
N LYS A 165 -6.11 -7.48 16.07
CA LYS A 165 -5.53 -8.48 15.13
C LYS A 165 -6.58 -9.38 14.46
N CYS A 166 -7.86 -9.20 14.79
CA CYS A 166 -8.95 -10.02 14.26
C CYS A 166 -9.71 -9.26 13.17
N LYS A 167 -10.06 -9.96 12.09
CA LYS A 167 -10.74 -9.37 10.94
C LYS A 167 -12.19 -9.00 11.28
N ILE A 168 -12.90 -9.94 11.90
CA ILE A 168 -14.30 -9.84 12.31
C ILE A 168 -14.38 -10.15 13.79
N LEU A 169 -15.28 -9.49 14.51
CA LEU A 169 -15.56 -9.85 15.90
C LEU A 169 -16.90 -10.60 16.00
N LEU A 170 -16.98 -11.49 16.98
CA LEU A 170 -18.18 -12.29 17.25
C LEU A 170 -18.72 -11.97 18.63
N ASN A 171 -19.97 -11.55 18.70
CA ASN A 171 -20.70 -11.29 19.92
C ASN A 171 -21.71 -12.41 20.19
N ILE A 172 -21.47 -13.18 21.25
CA ILE A 172 -22.33 -14.29 21.68
C ILE A 172 -22.77 -14.05 23.12
N HIS A 173 -24.06 -14.17 23.42
CA HIS A 173 -24.56 -14.08 24.79
C HIS A 173 -23.95 -15.17 25.67
N ALA A 174 -23.69 -14.83 26.93
CA ALA A 174 -23.12 -15.80 27.87
C ALA A 174 -24.14 -16.87 28.32
N GLN A 175 -25.43 -16.55 28.28
CA GLN A 175 -26.53 -17.42 28.68
C GLN A 175 -27.70 -17.26 27.70
N ASP A 176 -28.59 -18.27 27.67
CA ASP A 176 -29.72 -18.33 26.73
C ASP A 176 -30.77 -17.24 26.99
N ASP A 177 -30.87 -16.80 28.24
CA ASP A 177 -31.83 -15.79 28.69
C ASP A 177 -31.25 -14.36 28.72
N TYR A 178 -30.03 -14.19 28.20
CA TYR A 178 -29.47 -12.86 27.95
C TYR A 178 -29.97 -12.36 26.59
N THR A 179 -30.76 -11.29 26.60
CA THR A 179 -31.47 -10.80 25.42
C THR A 179 -31.20 -9.32 25.12
N VAL A 180 -30.33 -8.68 25.88
CA VAL A 180 -29.92 -7.29 25.69
C VAL A 180 -28.59 -7.25 24.92
N PHE A 181 -28.50 -6.38 23.92
CA PHE A 181 -27.29 -6.21 23.14
C PHE A 181 -26.12 -5.73 24.01
N GLU A 182 -24.95 -6.37 23.85
CA GLU A 182 -23.78 -6.11 24.68
C GLU A 182 -22.94 -4.92 24.12
N SER A 183 -23.53 -3.71 24.19
CA SER A 183 -22.93 -2.47 23.66
C SER A 183 -21.53 -2.22 24.17
N ALA A 184 -21.25 -2.51 25.45
CA ALA A 184 -19.92 -2.34 26.06
C ALA A 184 -18.81 -3.14 25.36
N ARG A 185 -19.17 -4.25 24.72
CA ARG A 185 -18.23 -5.09 23.97
C ARG A 185 -18.10 -4.65 22.52
N CYS A 186 -19.16 -4.11 21.95
CA CYS A 186 -19.29 -3.92 20.50
C CYS A 186 -19.09 -2.48 20.05
N ASP A 187 -19.57 -1.48 20.79
CA ASP A 187 -19.68 -0.09 20.31
C ASP A 187 -18.34 0.50 19.86
N ALA A 188 -17.26 0.29 20.63
CA ALA A 188 -15.95 0.81 20.31
C ALA A 188 -15.41 0.28 18.95
N TRP A 189 -15.63 -0.99 18.67
CA TRP A 189 -15.20 -1.61 17.40
C TRP A 189 -16.08 -1.22 16.23
N LEU A 190 -17.40 -1.10 16.45
CA LEU A 190 -18.33 -0.59 15.46
C LEU A 190 -18.02 0.87 15.08
N SER A 191 -17.55 1.68 16.04
CA SER A 191 -17.19 3.08 15.80
C SER A 191 -16.02 3.26 14.81
N ILE A 192 -15.16 2.25 14.68
CA ILE A 192 -14.04 2.22 13.73
C ILE A 192 -14.29 1.30 12.52
N GLY A 193 -15.53 0.87 12.32
CA GLY A 193 -15.94 0.08 11.15
C GLY A 193 -15.52 -1.39 11.17
N VAL A 194 -15.19 -1.97 12.33
CA VAL A 194 -14.90 -3.41 12.43
C VAL A 194 -16.21 -4.19 12.32
N PRO A 195 -16.33 -5.14 11.37
CA PRO A 195 -17.53 -5.95 11.25
C PRO A 195 -17.75 -6.81 12.50
N ILE A 196 -18.98 -6.83 13.00
CA ILE A 196 -19.39 -7.69 14.12
C ILE A 196 -20.56 -8.57 13.70
N ILE A 197 -20.39 -9.89 13.88
CA ILE A 197 -21.49 -10.83 13.81
C ILE A 197 -22.02 -11.00 15.23
N SER A 198 -23.28 -10.67 15.45
CA SER A 198 -23.90 -10.71 16.78
C SER A 198 -25.04 -11.71 16.82
N GLU A 199 -25.11 -12.47 17.90
CA GLU A 199 -26.34 -13.16 18.25
C GLU A 199 -27.46 -12.15 18.41
N ASN A 200 -28.66 -12.51 17.96
CA ASN A 200 -29.86 -11.68 18.07
C ASN A 200 -30.17 -11.28 19.51
N SER A 201 -30.54 -10.03 19.68
CA SER A 201 -31.00 -9.39 20.94
C SER A 201 -32.35 -8.73 20.73
N LEU A 202 -33.05 -8.39 21.78
CA LEU A 202 -34.31 -7.64 21.69
C LEU A 202 -34.10 -6.20 21.21
N ASP A 203 -32.91 -5.67 21.41
CA ASP A 203 -32.45 -4.33 21.01
C ASP A 203 -31.24 -4.40 20.09
N ASN A 204 -31.33 -5.20 19.02
CA ASN A 204 -30.27 -5.37 18.02
C ASN A 204 -29.67 -4.04 17.55
N ASP A 205 -28.35 -3.99 17.45
CA ASP A 205 -27.65 -2.89 16.78
C ASP A 205 -27.65 -3.13 15.25
N SER A 206 -28.19 -2.17 14.50
CA SER A 206 -28.26 -2.29 13.03
C SER A 206 -26.91 -2.22 12.32
N ARG A 207 -25.84 -1.84 13.01
CA ARG A 207 -24.46 -1.86 12.51
C ARG A 207 -23.85 -3.27 12.53
N CYS A 208 -24.45 -4.21 13.30
CA CYS A 208 -24.04 -5.61 13.37
C CYS A 208 -24.75 -6.47 12.31
N ILE A 209 -24.12 -7.61 11.99
CA ILE A 209 -24.78 -8.72 11.29
C ILE A 209 -25.45 -9.58 12.35
N ASN A 210 -26.75 -9.36 12.58
CA ASN A 210 -27.51 -10.04 13.62
C ASN A 210 -28.07 -11.37 13.11
N VAL A 211 -27.84 -12.46 13.83
CA VAL A 211 -28.27 -13.82 13.47
C VAL A 211 -28.70 -14.62 14.69
N GLU A 212 -29.52 -15.64 14.49
CA GLU A 212 -29.88 -16.58 15.56
C GLU A 212 -28.64 -17.40 15.98
N TYR A 213 -28.66 -17.87 17.24
CA TYR A 213 -27.53 -18.62 17.82
C TYR A 213 -27.10 -19.82 16.97
N ASP A 214 -28.05 -20.60 16.46
CA ASP A 214 -27.82 -21.78 15.65
C ASP A 214 -27.24 -21.44 14.25
N GLN A 215 -27.43 -20.22 13.79
CA GLN A 215 -26.91 -19.69 12.50
C GLN A 215 -25.53 -19.05 12.62
N LEU A 216 -25.02 -18.79 13.82
CA LEU A 216 -23.73 -18.11 14.02
C LEU A 216 -22.59 -18.79 13.27
N VAL A 217 -22.45 -20.11 13.38
CA VAL A 217 -21.37 -20.86 12.73
C VAL A 217 -21.48 -20.79 11.21
N SER A 218 -22.68 -21.04 10.67
CA SER A 218 -22.89 -21.00 9.21
C SER A 218 -22.65 -19.61 8.64
N LYS A 219 -23.08 -18.56 9.35
CA LYS A 219 -22.86 -17.17 8.91
C LYS A 219 -21.40 -16.75 8.96
N VAL A 220 -20.67 -17.13 10.01
CA VAL A 220 -19.22 -16.91 10.09
C VAL A 220 -18.50 -17.61 8.93
N VAL A 221 -18.81 -18.90 8.70
CA VAL A 221 -18.20 -19.67 7.61
C VAL A 221 -18.51 -19.03 6.27
N GLU A 222 -19.79 -18.68 6.01
CA GLU A 222 -20.20 -17.99 4.79
C GLU A 222 -19.34 -16.73 4.53
N ILE A 223 -19.22 -15.84 5.52
CA ILE A 223 -18.49 -14.58 5.36
C ILE A 223 -16.99 -14.82 5.17
N VAL A 224 -16.39 -15.69 6.00
CA VAL A 224 -14.97 -16.02 5.90
C VAL A 224 -14.64 -16.78 4.61
N GLU A 225 -15.52 -17.67 4.13
CA GLU A 225 -15.34 -18.38 2.86
C GLU A 225 -15.53 -17.47 1.65
N VAL A 226 -16.50 -16.56 1.67
CA VAL A 226 -16.63 -15.52 0.63
C VAL A 226 -15.36 -14.68 0.53
N GLU A 227 -14.73 -14.40 1.67
CA GLU A 227 -13.44 -13.68 1.69
C GLU A 227 -12.24 -14.57 1.34
N LYS A 228 -12.29 -15.87 1.66
CA LYS A 228 -11.31 -16.89 1.23
C LYS A 228 -11.57 -17.38 -0.19
N ARG A 229 -12.70 -17.01 -0.82
CA ARG A 229 -12.93 -17.30 -2.24
C ARG A 229 -11.76 -16.75 -3.02
N LYS A 230 -11.00 -17.67 -3.58
CA LYS A 230 -9.87 -17.29 -4.42
C LYS A 230 -10.38 -16.37 -5.52
N MET A 231 -9.93 -15.12 -5.47
CA MET A 231 -10.24 -14.14 -6.49
C MET A 231 -9.84 -14.68 -7.85
N SER A 232 -10.73 -14.55 -8.79
CA SER A 232 -10.48 -14.92 -10.17
C SER A 232 -9.56 -13.91 -10.85
N ILE A 233 -8.68 -14.41 -11.74
CA ILE A 233 -7.67 -13.60 -12.44
C ILE A 233 -7.85 -13.78 -13.93
N CYS A 234 -7.97 -12.67 -14.66
CA CYS A 234 -7.96 -12.60 -16.11
C CYS A 234 -6.57 -12.17 -16.60
N LEU A 235 -5.93 -12.99 -17.44
CA LEU A 235 -4.77 -12.53 -18.21
C LEU A 235 -5.23 -11.48 -19.23
N VAL A 236 -4.54 -10.36 -19.29
CA VAL A 236 -4.79 -9.28 -20.25
C VAL A 236 -3.52 -9.03 -21.05
N MET A 237 -3.61 -9.06 -22.36
CA MET A 237 -2.47 -8.87 -23.24
C MET A 237 -2.88 -8.13 -24.51
N ILE A 238 -2.02 -7.27 -25.03
CA ILE A 238 -2.11 -6.76 -26.41
C ILE A 238 -1.01 -7.41 -27.22
N VAL A 239 -1.31 -7.84 -28.44
CA VAL A 239 -0.37 -8.58 -29.29
C VAL A 239 -0.35 -8.03 -30.71
N LYS A 240 0.79 -8.18 -31.38
CA LYS A 240 0.95 -7.96 -32.82
C LYS A 240 2.20 -8.67 -33.35
N ASN A 241 2.01 -9.67 -34.23
CA ASN A 241 3.09 -10.42 -34.90
C ASN A 241 4.08 -11.08 -33.90
N GLU A 242 3.54 -11.87 -32.95
CA GLU A 242 4.31 -12.54 -31.89
C GLU A 242 4.34 -14.07 -32.06
N GLU A 243 4.14 -14.59 -33.28
CA GLU A 243 4.01 -16.04 -33.55
C GLU A 243 5.21 -16.87 -33.08
N GLU A 244 6.42 -16.30 -33.02
CA GLU A 244 7.63 -17.01 -32.62
C GLU A 244 7.72 -17.22 -31.10
N ILE A 245 7.11 -16.32 -30.31
CA ILE A 245 7.35 -16.25 -28.86
C ILE A 245 6.09 -16.42 -28.02
N ILE A 246 4.90 -16.21 -28.59
CA ILE A 246 3.63 -16.21 -27.83
C ILE A 246 3.38 -17.53 -27.06
N HIS A 247 3.84 -18.67 -27.60
CA HIS A 247 3.72 -19.96 -26.94
C HIS A 247 4.42 -19.97 -25.58
N ARG A 248 5.65 -19.46 -25.52
CA ARG A 248 6.47 -19.41 -24.30
C ARG A 248 5.82 -18.55 -23.22
N SER A 249 5.33 -17.37 -23.60
CA SER A 249 4.66 -16.46 -22.69
C SER A 249 3.37 -17.06 -22.13
N LEU A 250 2.46 -17.50 -22.99
CA LEU A 250 1.19 -18.07 -22.58
C LEU A 250 1.36 -19.34 -21.73
N SER A 251 2.29 -20.24 -22.08
CA SER A 251 2.57 -21.45 -21.29
C SER A 251 3.04 -21.13 -19.86
N SER A 252 3.68 -19.97 -19.65
CA SER A 252 4.09 -19.52 -18.30
C SER A 252 2.93 -18.93 -17.48
N LEU A 253 1.89 -18.40 -18.14
CA LEU A 253 0.80 -17.63 -17.53
C LEU A 253 -0.48 -18.44 -17.31
N LEU A 254 -0.86 -19.27 -18.30
CA LEU A 254 -2.13 -19.99 -18.29
C LEU A 254 -2.33 -20.90 -17.07
N PRO A 255 -1.31 -21.57 -16.50
CA PRO A 255 -1.47 -22.32 -15.25
C PRO A 255 -1.86 -21.46 -14.05
N PHE A 256 -1.58 -20.15 -14.10
CA PHE A 256 -1.83 -19.20 -13.01
C PHE A 256 -3.20 -18.53 -13.10
N VAL A 257 -3.75 -18.27 -14.29
CA VAL A 257 -4.96 -17.47 -14.49
C VAL A 257 -6.24 -18.31 -14.63
N ASP A 258 -7.41 -17.72 -14.46
CA ASP A 258 -8.71 -18.39 -14.54
C ASP A 258 -9.37 -18.19 -15.90
N THR A 259 -9.09 -17.06 -16.54
CA THR A 259 -9.58 -16.68 -17.86
C THR A 259 -8.55 -15.78 -18.54
N TRP A 260 -8.79 -15.42 -19.78
CA TRP A 260 -7.90 -14.55 -20.56
C TRP A 260 -8.70 -13.63 -21.49
N CYS A 261 -8.14 -12.46 -21.74
CA CYS A 261 -8.62 -11.45 -22.68
C CYS A 261 -7.40 -10.93 -23.47
N ILE A 262 -7.23 -11.42 -24.69
CA ILE A 262 -6.11 -11.01 -25.56
C ILE A 262 -6.66 -10.14 -26.68
N VAL A 263 -6.01 -9.00 -26.93
CA VAL A 263 -6.38 -8.04 -27.97
C VAL A 263 -5.30 -8.04 -29.05
N ASP A 264 -5.62 -8.60 -30.21
CA ASP A 264 -4.80 -8.50 -31.41
C ASP A 264 -4.96 -7.13 -32.04
N THR A 265 -3.84 -6.45 -32.28
CA THR A 265 -3.80 -5.08 -32.80
C THR A 265 -3.40 -5.00 -34.28
N GLY A 266 -3.65 -6.09 -35.01
CA GLY A 266 -3.41 -6.19 -36.44
C GLY A 266 -2.23 -7.07 -36.80
N SER A 267 -2.19 -8.30 -36.27
CA SER A 267 -1.24 -9.33 -36.70
C SER A 267 -1.50 -9.76 -38.15
N THR A 268 -0.42 -9.99 -38.87
CA THR A 268 -0.40 -10.47 -40.26
C THR A 268 0.22 -11.87 -40.40
N ASP A 269 0.71 -12.40 -39.28
CA ASP A 269 1.31 -13.72 -39.14
C ASP A 269 0.34 -14.72 -38.48
N SER A 270 0.84 -15.87 -38.00
CA SER A 270 0.04 -16.91 -37.35
C SER A 270 -0.24 -16.68 -35.86
N THR A 271 0.01 -15.47 -35.30
CA THR A 271 -0.14 -15.17 -33.87
C THR A 271 -1.50 -15.57 -33.34
N MET A 272 -2.60 -15.12 -33.97
CA MET A 272 -3.97 -15.43 -33.52
C MET A 272 -4.28 -16.93 -33.54
N LYS A 273 -3.85 -17.64 -34.58
CA LYS A 273 -4.03 -19.07 -34.69
C LYS A 273 -3.32 -19.81 -33.56
N LYS A 274 -2.05 -19.47 -33.31
CA LYS A 274 -1.25 -20.05 -32.20
C LYS A 274 -1.85 -19.79 -30.85
N ILE A 275 -2.37 -18.58 -30.58
CA ILE A 275 -3.07 -18.27 -29.33
C ILE A 275 -4.23 -19.24 -29.12
N MET A 276 -5.09 -19.46 -30.12
CA MET A 276 -6.24 -20.33 -29.99
C MET A 276 -5.84 -21.80 -29.75
N GLU A 277 -4.81 -22.27 -30.44
CA GLU A 277 -4.27 -23.63 -30.24
C GLU A 277 -3.76 -23.84 -28.81
N ILE A 278 -3.00 -22.87 -28.28
CA ILE A 278 -2.42 -22.94 -26.93
C ILE A 278 -3.50 -22.88 -25.84
N VAL A 279 -4.47 -21.98 -25.93
CA VAL A 279 -5.52 -21.86 -24.90
C VAL A 279 -6.46 -23.06 -24.91
N GLU A 280 -6.66 -23.73 -26.07
CA GLU A 280 -7.40 -24.98 -26.19
C GLU A 280 -6.63 -26.12 -25.51
N GLU A 281 -5.31 -26.24 -25.71
CA GLU A 281 -4.45 -27.21 -25.02
C GLU A 281 -4.55 -27.10 -23.50
N PHE A 282 -4.54 -25.87 -22.97
CA PHE A 282 -4.68 -25.62 -21.52
C PHE A 282 -6.11 -25.70 -20.99
N GLY A 283 -7.11 -25.78 -21.89
CA GLY A 283 -8.53 -25.88 -21.52
C GLY A 283 -9.09 -24.65 -20.78
N ILE A 284 -8.49 -23.48 -20.96
CA ILE A 284 -8.90 -22.23 -20.28
C ILE A 284 -9.74 -21.37 -21.23
N LYS A 285 -10.96 -21.02 -20.79
CA LYS A 285 -11.88 -20.17 -21.56
C LYS A 285 -11.48 -18.70 -21.48
N GLY A 286 -11.66 -17.98 -22.58
CA GLY A 286 -11.39 -16.54 -22.64
C GLY A 286 -11.79 -15.95 -23.99
N PHE A 287 -11.29 -14.77 -24.31
CA PHE A 287 -11.71 -14.01 -25.49
C PHE A 287 -10.49 -13.46 -26.25
N LEU A 288 -10.47 -13.69 -27.57
CA LEU A 288 -9.56 -13.04 -28.50
C LEU A 288 -10.33 -11.94 -29.24
N HIS A 289 -9.90 -10.70 -29.06
CA HIS A 289 -10.47 -9.54 -29.72
C HIS A 289 -9.52 -9.01 -30.80
N GLN A 290 -10.07 -8.48 -31.87
CA GLN A 290 -9.32 -7.73 -32.87
C GLN A 290 -9.68 -6.26 -32.77
N ARG A 291 -8.66 -5.40 -32.61
CA ARG A 291 -8.83 -3.95 -32.49
C ARG A 291 -7.77 -3.24 -33.33
N PRO A 292 -8.11 -2.11 -33.96
CA PRO A 292 -7.11 -1.35 -34.69
C PRO A 292 -6.07 -0.78 -33.72
N TRP A 293 -4.81 -0.79 -34.14
CA TRP A 293 -3.76 -0.13 -33.41
C TRP A 293 -3.98 1.39 -33.40
N LYS A 294 -3.91 2.00 -32.24
CA LYS A 294 -3.87 3.47 -32.07
C LYS A 294 -2.58 3.90 -31.37
N ASN A 295 -2.40 3.47 -30.14
CA ASN A 295 -1.18 3.64 -29.35
C ASN A 295 -1.23 2.68 -28.15
N PHE A 296 -0.13 2.56 -27.41
CA PHE A 296 -0.05 1.63 -26.26
C PHE A 296 -1.06 1.94 -25.16
N GLY A 297 -1.15 3.21 -24.72
CA GLY A 297 -2.08 3.59 -23.67
C GLY A 297 -3.54 3.31 -24.02
N HIS A 298 -3.96 3.63 -25.26
CA HIS A 298 -5.31 3.36 -25.72
C HIS A 298 -5.61 1.86 -25.75
N ASN A 299 -4.76 1.07 -26.44
CA ASN A 299 -5.04 -0.37 -26.62
C ASN A 299 -4.93 -1.16 -25.31
N ARG A 300 -4.02 -0.78 -24.39
CA ARG A 300 -3.97 -1.40 -23.04
C ARG A 300 -5.20 -1.01 -22.19
N SER A 301 -5.68 0.23 -22.28
CA SER A 301 -6.90 0.68 -21.58
C SER A 301 -8.12 -0.07 -22.08
N GLU A 302 -8.27 -0.20 -23.40
CA GLU A 302 -9.36 -0.96 -24.03
C GLU A 302 -9.30 -2.44 -23.62
N ALA A 303 -8.11 -3.05 -23.58
CA ALA A 303 -7.91 -4.43 -23.13
C ALA A 303 -8.31 -4.64 -21.67
N LEU A 304 -7.96 -3.70 -20.75
CA LEU A 304 -8.41 -3.73 -19.37
C LEU A 304 -9.93 -3.60 -19.23
N GLU A 305 -10.54 -2.73 -20.03
CA GLU A 305 -11.99 -2.54 -20.02
C GLU A 305 -12.73 -3.79 -20.48
N LEU A 306 -12.26 -4.46 -21.53
CA LEU A 306 -12.79 -5.74 -22.03
C LEU A 306 -12.62 -6.88 -21.00
N ALA A 307 -11.50 -6.89 -20.27
CA ALA A 307 -11.19 -7.91 -19.27
C ALA A 307 -11.93 -7.72 -17.95
N ARG A 308 -12.29 -6.49 -17.59
CA ARG A 308 -12.87 -6.14 -16.29
C ARG A 308 -14.07 -6.98 -15.87
N PRO A 309 -15.08 -7.28 -16.74
CA PRO A 309 -16.23 -8.11 -16.37
C PRO A 309 -15.92 -9.60 -16.26
N LEU A 310 -14.72 -10.05 -16.64
CA LEU A 310 -14.39 -11.48 -16.78
C LEU A 310 -13.84 -12.10 -15.48
N ALA A 311 -13.27 -11.29 -14.58
CA ALA A 311 -12.63 -11.76 -13.36
C ALA A 311 -12.59 -10.66 -12.29
N ASP A 312 -12.19 -11.01 -11.06
CA ASP A 312 -12.00 -10.06 -9.97
C ASP A 312 -10.74 -9.19 -10.16
N TRP A 313 -9.73 -9.75 -10.85
CA TRP A 313 -8.43 -9.12 -11.12
C TRP A 313 -8.03 -9.25 -12.58
N SER A 314 -7.44 -8.19 -13.13
CA SER A 314 -6.78 -8.22 -14.44
C SER A 314 -5.27 -8.25 -14.29
N MET A 315 -4.61 -9.24 -14.88
CA MET A 315 -3.16 -9.34 -14.95
C MET A 315 -2.67 -8.86 -16.32
N MET A 316 -2.13 -7.63 -16.39
CA MET A 316 -1.57 -7.09 -17.63
C MET A 316 -0.16 -7.63 -17.84
N PHE A 317 0.07 -8.23 -19.02
CA PHE A 317 1.33 -8.88 -19.35
C PHE A 317 1.75 -8.65 -20.81
N ASP A 318 3.06 -8.62 -21.07
CA ASP A 318 3.61 -8.43 -22.39
C ASP A 318 3.90 -9.77 -23.07
N ALA A 319 3.70 -9.86 -24.39
CA ALA A 319 3.78 -11.11 -25.13
C ALA A 319 5.19 -11.72 -25.19
N ASP A 320 6.24 -10.92 -25.03
CA ASP A 320 7.64 -11.34 -25.04
C ASP A 320 8.21 -11.69 -23.66
N ASP A 321 7.51 -11.36 -22.58
CA ASP A 321 7.93 -11.63 -21.22
C ASP A 321 7.60 -13.06 -20.76
N ILE A 322 8.24 -13.53 -19.68
CA ILE A 322 8.01 -14.84 -19.05
C ILE A 322 7.62 -14.64 -17.60
N PHE A 323 6.51 -15.24 -17.20
CA PHE A 323 6.07 -15.23 -15.80
C PHE A 323 6.79 -16.32 -15.02
N LYS A 324 7.33 -15.95 -13.85
CA LYS A 324 8.18 -16.78 -13.02
C LYS A 324 7.75 -16.84 -11.56
N GLY A 325 8.17 -17.93 -10.86
CA GLY A 325 7.86 -18.14 -9.44
C GLY A 325 6.61 -18.97 -9.19
N PHE A 326 5.95 -19.45 -10.28
CA PHE A 326 4.77 -20.30 -10.18
C PHE A 326 4.92 -21.68 -10.86
N GLU A 327 6.09 -21.98 -11.41
CA GLU A 327 6.36 -23.21 -12.16
C GLU A 327 6.07 -24.46 -11.31
N GLY A 328 5.33 -25.40 -11.90
CA GLY A 328 4.97 -26.67 -11.24
C GLY A 328 4.00 -26.54 -10.06
N LYS A 329 3.53 -25.35 -9.74
CA LYS A 329 2.53 -25.13 -8.68
C LYS A 329 1.12 -25.31 -9.24
N LYS A 330 0.23 -25.83 -8.39
CA LYS A 330 -1.20 -25.89 -8.70
C LYS A 330 -1.88 -24.55 -8.45
N LYS A 331 -2.97 -24.28 -9.13
CA LYS A 331 -3.79 -23.07 -9.03
C LYS A 331 -4.22 -22.76 -7.59
N GLU A 332 -4.41 -23.80 -6.77
CA GLU A 332 -4.74 -23.68 -5.35
C GLU A 332 -3.63 -23.02 -4.51
N ASN A 333 -2.40 -23.02 -5.01
CA ASN A 333 -1.23 -22.46 -4.34
C ASN A 333 -0.92 -21.03 -4.76
N ARG A 334 -1.83 -20.36 -5.48
CA ARG A 334 -1.71 -18.93 -5.79
C ARG A 334 -1.72 -18.09 -4.52
N PRO A 335 -1.03 -16.93 -4.50
CA PRO A 335 -1.21 -15.93 -3.45
C PRO A 335 -2.68 -15.55 -3.29
N VAL A 336 -3.07 -15.21 -2.08
CA VAL A 336 -4.42 -14.73 -1.79
C VAL A 336 -4.51 -13.25 -2.18
N PHE A 337 -5.41 -12.93 -3.09
CA PHE A 337 -5.73 -11.56 -3.46
C PHE A 337 -6.82 -11.00 -2.54
N SER A 338 -6.70 -9.75 -2.10
CA SER A 338 -7.67 -9.10 -1.20
C SER A 338 -8.42 -7.99 -1.94
N LYS A 339 -9.72 -7.88 -1.72
CA LYS A 339 -10.56 -6.79 -2.25
C LYS A 339 -10.12 -5.41 -1.76
N ASP A 340 -9.46 -5.36 -0.60
CA ASP A 340 -8.99 -4.12 0.02
C ASP A 340 -7.70 -3.58 -0.58
N VAL A 341 -7.10 -4.30 -1.53
CA VAL A 341 -5.91 -3.89 -2.27
C VAL A 341 -6.34 -3.36 -3.64
N ASP A 342 -5.77 -2.25 -4.08
CA ASP A 342 -6.11 -1.64 -5.36
C ASP A 342 -5.28 -2.24 -6.49
N VAL A 343 -4.00 -2.52 -6.20
CA VAL A 343 -3.04 -3.02 -7.21
C VAL A 343 -1.94 -3.87 -6.56
N TYR A 344 -1.56 -4.96 -7.22
CA TYR A 344 -0.38 -5.72 -6.83
C TYR A 344 0.75 -5.47 -7.80
N ASN A 345 1.94 -5.24 -7.23
CA ASN A 345 3.18 -5.09 -7.98
C ASN A 345 3.86 -6.43 -8.21
N LEU A 346 4.51 -6.55 -9.35
CA LEU A 346 5.45 -7.61 -9.68
C LEU A 346 6.86 -7.05 -9.78
N THR A 347 7.82 -7.85 -9.35
CA THR A 347 9.23 -7.61 -9.64
C THR A 347 9.51 -7.90 -11.11
N ILE A 348 10.20 -7.00 -11.79
CA ILE A 348 10.70 -7.19 -13.15
C ILE A 348 12.19 -7.41 -13.07
N LYS A 349 12.70 -8.46 -13.73
CA LYS A 349 14.12 -8.77 -13.81
C LYS A 349 14.56 -8.78 -15.26
N ARG A 350 15.66 -8.07 -15.56
CA ARG A 350 16.28 -8.05 -16.89
C ARG A 350 17.79 -7.96 -16.75
N GLY A 351 18.47 -9.06 -16.95
CA GLY A 351 19.88 -9.17 -16.62
C GLY A 351 20.14 -8.83 -15.16
N ASN A 352 21.02 -7.86 -14.90
CA ASN A 352 21.33 -7.39 -13.54
C ASN A 352 20.38 -6.29 -13.02
N MET A 353 19.41 -5.85 -13.84
CA MET A 353 18.47 -4.81 -13.45
C MET A 353 17.22 -5.41 -12.82
N THR A 354 16.73 -4.74 -11.79
CA THR A 354 15.48 -5.10 -11.08
C THR A 354 14.70 -3.85 -10.79
N TRP A 355 13.39 -3.87 -11.08
CA TRP A 355 12.45 -2.79 -10.75
C TRP A 355 11.05 -3.37 -10.51
N TYR A 356 10.08 -2.52 -10.16
CA TYR A 356 8.71 -2.93 -9.86
C TYR A 356 7.72 -2.31 -10.85
N ARG A 357 6.66 -3.05 -11.17
CA ARG A 357 5.57 -2.62 -12.04
C ARG A 357 4.23 -3.08 -11.49
N HIS A 358 3.18 -2.29 -11.67
CA HIS A 358 1.82 -2.75 -11.47
C HIS A 358 1.54 -3.93 -12.40
N GLY A 359 1.22 -5.09 -11.82
CA GLY A 359 1.00 -6.33 -12.56
C GLY A 359 -0.46 -6.80 -12.50
N PHE A 360 -1.14 -6.59 -11.36
CA PHE A 360 -2.52 -7.01 -11.16
C PHE A 360 -3.38 -5.83 -10.73
N PHE A 361 -4.49 -5.63 -11.41
CA PHE A 361 -5.41 -4.52 -11.26
C PHE A 361 -6.75 -5.02 -10.72
N ASN A 362 -7.24 -4.41 -9.63
CA ASN A 362 -8.55 -4.71 -9.07
C ASN A 362 -9.65 -4.26 -10.02
N ASN A 363 -10.47 -5.18 -10.51
CA ASN A 363 -11.51 -4.93 -11.50
C ASN A 363 -12.75 -4.20 -10.95
N ASN A 364 -12.86 -4.01 -9.63
CA ASN A 364 -13.84 -3.11 -9.05
C ASN A 364 -13.49 -1.63 -9.29
N LEU A 365 -12.29 -1.34 -9.78
CA LEU A 365 -11.75 -0.01 -10.03
C LEU A 365 -11.62 0.26 -11.54
N MET A 366 -11.63 1.54 -11.90
CA MET A 366 -11.59 2.00 -13.30
C MET A 366 -10.15 2.32 -13.70
N TRP A 367 -9.37 1.29 -13.96
CA TRP A 367 -7.99 1.43 -14.42
C TRP A 367 -7.92 1.81 -15.89
N ARG A 368 -7.01 2.71 -16.22
CA ARG A 368 -6.63 3.06 -17.60
C ARG A 368 -5.17 3.42 -17.70
N TYR A 369 -4.59 3.29 -18.86
CA TYR A 369 -3.23 3.73 -19.16
C TYR A 369 -3.23 5.14 -19.74
N ILE A 370 -2.27 5.95 -19.34
CA ILE A 370 -2.01 7.30 -19.87
C ILE A 370 -0.66 7.30 -20.56
N GLY A 371 -0.59 8.01 -21.70
CA GLY A 371 0.59 8.12 -22.56
C GLY A 371 0.49 7.24 -23.80
N VAL A 372 1.03 7.76 -24.91
CA VAL A 372 0.99 7.06 -26.22
C VAL A 372 2.07 5.98 -26.32
N VAL A 373 3.22 6.24 -25.68
CA VAL A 373 4.36 5.32 -25.46
C VAL A 373 4.87 5.58 -24.04
N HIS A 374 5.54 4.61 -23.42
CA HIS A 374 5.94 4.67 -22.01
C HIS A 374 4.76 4.97 -21.09
N GLU A 375 3.63 4.39 -21.42
CA GLU A 375 2.37 4.52 -20.75
C GLU A 375 2.43 3.96 -19.32
N TYR A 376 1.64 4.52 -18.45
CA TYR A 376 1.52 4.06 -17.06
C TYR A 376 0.05 3.98 -16.64
N PRO A 377 -0.29 3.02 -15.78
CA PRO A 377 -1.66 2.86 -15.32
C PRO A 377 -2.03 3.90 -14.27
N VAL A 378 -3.27 4.40 -14.35
CA VAL A 378 -3.88 5.27 -13.36
C VAL A 378 -5.28 4.78 -13.04
N CYS A 379 -5.73 5.06 -11.82
CA CYS A 379 -7.12 4.87 -11.41
C CYS A 379 -7.69 6.23 -10.97
N PRO A 380 -8.54 6.87 -11.80
CA PRO A 380 -9.14 8.15 -11.44
C PRO A 380 -9.93 8.07 -10.14
N GLY A 381 -9.78 9.06 -9.27
CA GLY A 381 -10.50 9.16 -8.00
C GLY A 381 -9.79 8.50 -6.80
N ILE A 382 -8.70 7.78 -7.01
CA ILE A 382 -7.88 7.23 -5.92
C ILE A 382 -6.63 8.08 -5.72
N GLN A 383 -6.52 8.78 -4.58
CA GLN A 383 -5.35 9.59 -4.24
C GLN A 383 -4.23 8.75 -3.59
N ASN A 384 -4.58 7.81 -2.71
CA ASN A 384 -3.64 6.95 -2.00
C ASN A 384 -3.93 5.48 -2.37
N GLN A 385 -3.21 4.96 -3.36
CA GLN A 385 -3.34 3.58 -3.79
C GLN A 385 -2.79 2.61 -2.76
N LYS A 386 -3.59 1.62 -2.38
CA LYS A 386 -3.14 0.47 -1.59
C LYS A 386 -2.42 -0.52 -2.49
N THR A 387 -1.10 -0.47 -2.45
CA THR A 387 -0.23 -1.30 -3.29
C THR A 387 0.46 -2.37 -2.47
N VAL A 388 0.48 -3.61 -2.96
CA VAL A 388 1.19 -4.73 -2.34
C VAL A 388 2.15 -5.35 -3.34
N LEU A 389 3.37 -5.67 -2.91
CA LEU A 389 4.35 -6.41 -3.72
C LEU A 389 4.16 -7.92 -3.54
N LEU A 390 4.10 -8.66 -4.65
CA LEU A 390 4.15 -10.13 -4.64
C LEU A 390 5.61 -10.57 -4.77
N GLU A 391 6.26 -10.87 -3.65
CA GLU A 391 7.71 -11.12 -3.59
C GLU A 391 8.16 -12.38 -4.33
N ASP A 392 7.34 -13.45 -4.30
CA ASP A 392 7.65 -14.75 -4.89
C ASP A 392 7.39 -14.83 -6.40
N LEU A 393 6.71 -13.83 -6.96
CA LEU A 393 6.31 -13.78 -8.37
C LEU A 393 7.06 -12.65 -9.07
N TYR A 394 7.59 -12.95 -10.25
CA TYR A 394 8.31 -11.94 -11.01
C TYR A 394 8.16 -12.14 -12.53
N ILE A 395 8.50 -11.10 -13.26
CA ILE A 395 8.57 -11.09 -14.72
C ILE A 395 10.04 -11.17 -15.12
N ASP A 396 10.40 -12.20 -15.89
CA ASP A 396 11.67 -12.27 -16.60
C ASP A 396 11.48 -11.53 -17.95
N ALA A 397 11.88 -10.25 -17.95
CA ALA A 397 11.65 -9.36 -19.07
C ALA A 397 12.61 -9.64 -20.21
N ARG A 398 12.05 -9.82 -21.40
CA ARG A 398 12.79 -10.12 -22.63
C ARG A 398 12.67 -8.99 -23.64
N THR A 399 13.47 -9.03 -24.69
CA THR A 399 13.48 -8.07 -25.80
C THR A 399 13.42 -8.77 -27.14
N GLU A 400 12.64 -9.84 -27.22
CA GLU A 400 12.56 -10.72 -28.38
C GLU A 400 11.29 -10.49 -29.23
N GLY A 401 10.38 -9.65 -28.76
CA GLY A 401 9.14 -9.30 -29.45
C GLY A 401 9.36 -8.65 -30.82
N ALA A 402 8.35 -8.70 -31.67
CA ALA A 402 8.40 -8.18 -33.04
C ALA A 402 8.87 -6.71 -33.10
N ARG A 403 8.43 -5.88 -32.15
CA ARG A 403 8.83 -4.47 -32.03
C ARG A 403 10.32 -4.31 -31.72
N SER A 404 10.94 -5.24 -31.00
CA SER A 404 12.37 -5.17 -30.65
C SER A 404 13.27 -5.44 -31.86
N LYS A 405 12.72 -6.06 -32.92
CA LYS A 405 13.40 -6.31 -34.21
C LYS A 405 13.33 -5.11 -35.16
N ASP A 406 12.48 -4.12 -34.89
CA ASP A 406 12.33 -2.90 -35.69
C ASP A 406 13.50 -1.95 -35.43
N GLN A 407 14.31 -1.70 -36.46
CA GLN A 407 15.46 -0.80 -36.40
C GLN A 407 15.06 0.67 -36.23
N ASP A 408 13.89 1.06 -36.73
CA ASP A 408 13.34 2.41 -36.61
C ASP A 408 12.43 2.59 -35.37
N LYS A 409 12.38 1.62 -34.46
CA LYS A 409 11.55 1.64 -33.27
C LYS A 409 11.58 2.99 -32.53
N TYR A 410 12.78 3.49 -32.25
CA TYR A 410 12.92 4.73 -31.48
C TYR A 410 12.47 5.96 -32.29
N LYS A 411 12.61 5.94 -33.61
CA LYS A 411 12.05 6.96 -34.46
C LYS A 411 10.53 6.96 -34.45
N HIS A 412 9.92 5.79 -34.63
CA HIS A 412 8.45 5.63 -34.56
C HIS A 412 7.90 6.08 -33.21
N ASP A 413 8.58 5.74 -32.10
CA ASP A 413 8.20 6.19 -30.77
C ASP A 413 8.27 7.71 -30.63
N ALA A 414 9.34 8.31 -31.12
CA ALA A 414 9.53 9.76 -31.09
C ALA A 414 8.47 10.50 -31.91
N GLU A 415 8.18 10.02 -33.12
CA GLU A 415 7.15 10.60 -34.02
C GLU A 415 5.74 10.48 -33.38
N LEU A 416 5.44 9.36 -32.73
CA LEU A 416 4.17 9.18 -32.02
C LEU A 416 4.04 10.14 -30.83
N LEU A 417 5.13 10.38 -30.10
CA LEU A 417 5.18 11.34 -28.99
C LEU A 417 5.13 12.80 -29.47
N GLU A 418 5.77 13.13 -30.60
CA GLU A 418 5.66 14.46 -31.23
C GLU A 418 4.20 14.73 -31.63
N LYS A 419 3.50 13.73 -32.20
CA LYS A 419 2.08 13.86 -32.52
C LYS A 419 1.19 14.05 -31.28
N ASP A 420 1.48 13.32 -30.18
CA ASP A 420 0.79 13.55 -28.91
C ASP A 420 1.01 14.98 -28.41
N LEU A 421 2.21 15.54 -28.60
CA LEU A 421 2.53 16.91 -28.21
C LEU A 421 1.86 17.98 -29.08
N GLU A 422 1.42 17.67 -30.31
CA GLU A 422 0.56 18.56 -31.10
C GLU A 422 -0.82 18.71 -30.43
N GLU A 423 -1.37 17.63 -29.88
CA GLU A 423 -2.66 17.60 -29.18
C GLU A 423 -2.54 18.05 -27.71
N ASN A 424 -1.43 17.71 -27.06
CA ASN A 424 -1.14 17.95 -25.64
C ASN A 424 0.21 18.68 -25.46
N PRO A 425 0.32 19.97 -25.83
CA PRO A 425 1.61 20.69 -25.88
C PRO A 425 2.32 20.84 -24.52
N THR A 426 1.60 20.61 -23.43
CA THR A 426 2.12 20.73 -22.05
C THR A 426 2.44 19.38 -21.40
N SER A 427 2.37 18.28 -22.16
CA SER A 427 2.69 16.95 -21.64
C SER A 427 4.19 16.80 -21.35
N GLU A 428 4.58 16.99 -20.11
CA GLU A 428 5.97 16.91 -19.65
C GLU A 428 6.58 15.54 -19.93
N ARG A 429 5.79 14.50 -19.72
CA ARG A 429 6.20 13.11 -19.94
C ARG A 429 6.45 12.84 -21.42
N SER A 430 5.57 13.30 -22.31
CA SER A 430 5.75 13.14 -23.76
C SER A 430 6.98 13.89 -24.26
N MET A 431 7.26 15.10 -23.74
CA MET A 431 8.51 15.82 -24.04
C MET A 431 9.75 15.01 -23.63
N PHE A 432 9.71 14.44 -22.41
CA PHE A 432 10.84 13.68 -21.87
C PHE A 432 11.14 12.43 -22.71
N TYR A 433 10.11 11.65 -23.03
CA TYR A 433 10.31 10.41 -23.79
C TYR A 433 10.53 10.65 -25.29
N ALA A 434 10.01 11.73 -25.88
CA ALA A 434 10.36 12.15 -27.23
C ALA A 434 11.87 12.47 -27.32
N ALA A 435 12.39 13.21 -26.33
CA ALA A 435 13.82 13.51 -26.25
C ALA A 435 14.68 12.24 -26.15
N GLN A 436 14.28 11.28 -25.28
CA GLN A 436 15.01 10.01 -25.14
C GLN A 436 14.96 9.18 -26.43
N SER A 437 13.78 9.07 -27.04
CA SER A 437 13.60 8.29 -28.26
C SER A 437 14.43 8.87 -29.41
N TRP A 438 14.46 10.20 -29.59
CA TRP A 438 15.35 10.84 -30.59
C TRP A 438 16.83 10.65 -30.27
N ARG A 439 17.22 10.68 -28.97
CA ARG A 439 18.61 10.37 -28.58
C ARG A 439 18.98 8.94 -28.95
N ASP A 440 18.10 7.97 -28.64
CA ASP A 440 18.36 6.55 -28.84
C ASP A 440 18.30 6.16 -30.34
N TYR A 441 17.56 6.91 -31.14
CA TYR A 441 17.62 6.86 -32.61
C TYR A 441 18.88 7.52 -33.20
N GLY A 442 19.58 8.40 -32.45
CA GLY A 442 20.76 9.10 -32.87
C GLY A 442 20.52 10.51 -33.45
N ASN A 443 19.30 11.03 -33.38
CA ASN A 443 19.01 12.41 -33.81
C ASN A 443 19.27 13.39 -32.65
N LYS A 444 20.54 13.85 -32.59
CA LYS A 444 21.04 14.74 -31.52
C LYS A 444 20.29 16.08 -31.46
N GLU A 445 19.94 16.64 -32.61
CA GLU A 445 19.28 17.96 -32.71
C GLU A 445 17.87 17.92 -32.09
N LYS A 446 17.03 16.97 -32.53
CA LYS A 446 15.68 16.78 -31.98
C LYS A 446 15.72 16.37 -30.50
N ALA A 447 16.68 15.54 -30.11
CA ALA A 447 16.86 15.17 -28.71
C ALA A 447 17.15 16.40 -27.83
N LEU A 448 18.10 17.26 -28.24
CA LEU A 448 18.40 18.49 -27.51
C LEU A 448 17.21 19.45 -27.46
N TYR A 449 16.45 19.57 -28.53
CA TYR A 449 15.24 20.39 -28.56
C TYR A 449 14.24 19.95 -27.51
N TRP A 450 13.87 18.67 -27.47
CA TRP A 450 12.87 18.15 -26.54
C TRP A 450 13.37 18.07 -25.10
N PHE A 451 14.64 17.71 -24.85
CA PHE A 451 15.23 17.81 -23.52
C PHE A 451 15.23 19.26 -23.03
N GLY A 452 15.52 20.24 -23.89
CA GLY A 452 15.43 21.65 -23.53
C GLY A 452 14.02 22.05 -23.12
N LYS A 453 13.02 21.71 -23.92
CA LYS A 453 11.60 21.94 -23.59
C LYS A 453 11.21 21.33 -22.25
N ARG A 454 11.59 20.07 -22.02
CA ARG A 454 11.32 19.40 -20.73
C ARG A 454 12.05 20.06 -19.56
N ALA A 455 13.29 20.43 -19.72
CA ALA A 455 14.10 21.09 -18.69
C ALA A 455 13.55 22.47 -18.30
N ASP A 456 12.96 23.19 -19.24
CA ASP A 456 12.35 24.52 -19.03
C ASP A 456 10.94 24.44 -18.40
N THR A 457 10.26 23.30 -18.55
CA THR A 457 8.91 23.09 -17.97
C THR A 457 9.02 22.75 -16.48
N ILE A 458 8.56 23.65 -15.61
CA ILE A 458 8.64 23.48 -14.14
C ILE A 458 7.68 22.38 -13.65
N ALA A 459 6.52 22.26 -14.29
CA ALA A 459 5.52 21.25 -13.94
C ALA A 459 6.04 19.82 -14.10
N GLY A 460 5.33 18.88 -13.52
CA GLY A 460 5.63 17.44 -13.59
C GLY A 460 6.76 17.00 -12.65
N TRP A 461 7.27 15.81 -12.92
CA TRP A 461 8.26 15.19 -12.03
C TRP A 461 9.66 15.82 -12.22
N TYR A 462 10.20 16.40 -11.16
CA TYR A 462 11.49 17.10 -11.17
C TYR A 462 12.68 16.21 -11.59
N GLN A 463 12.59 14.89 -11.39
CA GLN A 463 13.64 13.97 -11.84
C GLN A 463 13.77 13.92 -13.36
N GLU A 464 12.67 14.03 -14.10
CA GLU A 464 12.74 14.12 -15.57
C GLU A 464 13.44 15.40 -16.02
N ARG A 465 13.25 16.51 -15.30
CA ARG A 465 13.98 17.76 -15.56
C ARG A 465 15.48 17.60 -15.34
N TYR A 466 15.86 16.97 -14.22
CA TYR A 466 17.26 16.69 -13.92
C TYR A 466 17.89 15.80 -15.00
N ILE A 467 17.26 14.69 -15.36
CA ILE A 467 17.75 13.76 -16.37
C ILE A 467 17.80 14.42 -17.76
N SER A 468 16.88 15.33 -18.08
CA SER A 468 16.93 16.11 -19.32
C SER A 468 18.20 16.97 -19.39
N LEU A 469 18.50 17.73 -18.33
CA LEU A 469 19.71 18.52 -18.23
C LEU A 469 20.98 17.66 -18.28
N TYR A 470 20.99 16.53 -17.59
CA TYR A 470 22.09 15.56 -17.63
C TYR A 470 22.34 15.03 -19.05
N ASN A 471 21.30 14.68 -19.80
CA ASN A 471 21.43 14.25 -21.19
C ASN A 471 21.90 15.41 -22.12
N MET A 472 21.44 16.63 -21.87
CA MET A 472 21.94 17.79 -22.62
C MET A 472 23.45 18.02 -22.41
N ILE A 473 23.96 17.81 -21.19
CA ILE A 473 25.40 17.82 -20.88
C ILE A 473 26.13 16.77 -21.72
N LYS A 474 25.59 15.57 -21.82
CA LYS A 474 26.22 14.49 -22.62
C LYS A 474 26.19 14.75 -24.12
N LEU A 475 25.10 15.34 -24.59
CA LEU A 475 24.89 15.58 -26.03
C LEU A 475 25.60 16.83 -26.57
N THR A 476 25.89 17.85 -25.76
CA THR A 476 26.59 19.06 -26.26
C THR A 476 28.11 18.91 -26.18
N ASP A 477 28.81 19.51 -27.12
CA ASP A 477 30.28 19.61 -27.12
C ASP A 477 30.78 20.97 -26.58
N SER A 478 29.88 21.95 -26.39
CA SER A 478 30.19 23.26 -25.82
C SER A 478 30.40 23.17 -24.32
N LEU A 479 31.60 23.48 -23.85
CA LEU A 479 31.92 23.53 -22.43
C LEU A 479 31.06 24.54 -21.66
N GLU A 480 30.79 25.68 -22.26
CA GLU A 480 29.95 26.72 -21.68
C GLU A 480 28.53 26.19 -21.43
N LEU A 481 27.92 25.53 -22.42
CA LEU A 481 26.60 24.93 -22.26
C LEU A 481 26.60 23.78 -21.23
N LYS A 482 27.67 22.98 -21.17
CA LYS A 482 27.80 21.93 -20.14
C LYS A 482 27.75 22.53 -18.74
N TYR A 483 28.46 23.63 -18.48
CA TYR A 483 28.38 24.32 -17.18
C TYR A 483 26.99 24.90 -16.92
N GLN A 484 26.39 25.56 -17.89
CA GLN A 484 25.05 26.11 -17.74
C GLN A 484 24.02 25.01 -17.35
N TYR A 485 24.04 23.88 -18.04
CA TYR A 485 23.15 22.77 -17.77
C TYR A 485 23.44 22.10 -16.42
N ALA A 486 24.72 21.97 -16.02
CA ALA A 486 25.09 21.39 -14.74
C ALA A 486 24.64 22.25 -13.56
N TRP A 487 24.80 23.57 -13.63
CA TRP A 487 24.30 24.49 -12.61
C TRP A 487 22.77 24.44 -12.49
N ARG A 488 22.07 24.34 -13.62
CA ARG A 488 20.62 24.16 -13.64
C ARG A 488 20.22 22.80 -13.04
N ALA A 489 20.95 21.72 -13.36
CA ALA A 489 20.71 20.40 -12.83
C ALA A 489 20.90 20.37 -11.30
N LEU A 490 21.97 21.00 -10.80
CA LEU A 490 22.22 21.16 -9.37
C LEU A 490 21.08 21.93 -8.68
N ALA A 491 20.57 22.99 -9.29
CA ALA A 491 19.42 23.74 -8.76
C ALA A 491 18.12 22.91 -8.74
N VAL A 492 17.93 22.00 -9.71
CA VAL A 492 16.75 21.11 -9.79
C VAL A 492 16.83 20.00 -8.73
N CYS A 493 17.99 19.38 -8.57
CA CYS A 493 18.21 18.28 -7.64
C CYS A 493 19.63 18.31 -7.04
N PRO A 494 19.84 19.07 -5.94
CA PRO A 494 21.16 19.23 -5.33
C PRO A 494 21.77 17.93 -4.81
N LYS A 495 20.93 16.92 -4.53
CA LYS A 495 21.36 15.64 -3.99
C LYS A 495 22.05 14.72 -5.00
N ARG A 496 22.05 15.06 -6.30
CA ARG A 496 22.57 14.23 -7.39
C ARG A 496 23.90 14.75 -7.93
N LEU A 497 24.81 13.83 -8.24
CA LEU A 497 26.18 14.12 -8.68
C LEU A 497 26.42 13.86 -10.17
N GLU A 498 25.59 13.10 -10.87
CA GLU A 498 25.85 12.60 -12.22
C GLU A 498 26.08 13.73 -13.24
N ALA A 499 25.29 14.81 -13.14
CA ALA A 499 25.43 15.97 -14.04
C ALA A 499 26.79 16.68 -13.85
N THR A 500 27.21 16.88 -12.61
CA THR A 500 28.51 17.47 -12.28
C THR A 500 29.66 16.53 -12.65
N TYR A 501 29.54 15.25 -12.33
CA TYR A 501 30.53 14.23 -12.69
C TYR A 501 30.81 14.20 -14.20
N GLU A 502 29.79 14.31 -15.05
CA GLU A 502 29.95 14.34 -16.49
C GLU A 502 30.73 15.59 -16.99
N VAL A 503 30.51 16.75 -16.35
CA VAL A 503 31.29 17.96 -16.65
C VAL A 503 32.76 17.78 -16.25
N LEU A 504 33.00 17.26 -15.05
CA LEU A 504 34.36 17.00 -14.56
C LEU A 504 35.12 16.04 -15.51
N ARG A 505 34.48 14.92 -15.88
CA ARG A 505 35.06 13.97 -16.87
C ARG A 505 35.37 14.61 -18.19
N TYR A 506 34.47 15.44 -18.70
CA TYR A 506 34.69 16.15 -19.97
C TYR A 506 35.87 17.12 -19.86
N THR A 507 35.95 17.95 -18.83
CA THR A 507 37.04 18.90 -18.62
C THR A 507 38.39 18.19 -18.49
N ARG A 508 38.46 17.07 -17.73
CA ARG A 508 39.64 16.22 -17.65
C ARG A 508 40.05 15.66 -19.02
N SER A 509 39.10 15.18 -19.81
CA SER A 509 39.39 14.60 -21.12
C SER A 509 39.95 15.61 -22.13
N LYS A 510 39.85 16.90 -21.84
CA LYS A 510 40.34 18.02 -22.65
C LYS A 510 41.48 18.81 -21.99
N ASP A 511 41.97 18.34 -20.83
CA ASP A 511 42.97 19.03 -19.99
C ASP A 511 42.55 20.47 -19.61
N LEU A 512 41.25 20.68 -19.41
CA LEU A 512 40.65 21.98 -19.10
C LEU A 512 40.43 22.16 -17.60
N TRP A 513 41.48 22.39 -16.87
CA TRP A 513 41.46 22.59 -15.43
C TRP A 513 41.01 24.02 -15.07
N SER A 514 39.95 24.17 -14.27
CA SER A 514 39.41 25.50 -13.99
C SER A 514 38.81 25.62 -12.60
N LEU A 515 38.85 26.83 -12.03
CA LEU A 515 38.17 27.15 -10.80
C LEU A 515 36.65 26.99 -10.90
N GLN A 516 36.09 27.11 -12.11
CA GLN A 516 34.68 26.90 -12.36
C GLN A 516 34.30 25.41 -12.18
N ALA A 517 35.12 24.47 -12.70
CA ALA A 517 34.95 23.03 -12.48
C ALA A 517 35.06 22.67 -11.00
N TYR A 518 36.06 23.23 -10.34
CA TYR A 518 36.24 23.06 -8.89
C TYR A 518 35.05 23.58 -8.10
N ALA A 519 34.58 24.80 -8.34
CA ALA A 519 33.43 25.36 -7.63
C ALA A 519 32.16 24.53 -7.83
N LEU A 520 31.91 24.07 -9.06
CA LEU A 520 30.78 23.18 -9.35
C LEU A 520 30.90 21.86 -8.57
N GLY A 521 32.06 21.21 -8.60
CA GLY A 521 32.30 19.97 -7.87
C GLY A 521 32.17 20.11 -6.36
N TYR A 522 32.76 21.17 -5.79
CA TYR A 522 32.73 21.45 -4.36
C TYR A 522 31.29 21.67 -3.84
N ILE A 523 30.51 22.51 -4.54
CA ILE A 523 29.12 22.81 -4.16
C ILE A 523 28.24 21.57 -4.32
N SER A 524 28.38 20.83 -5.41
CA SER A 524 27.62 19.59 -5.64
C SER A 524 27.87 18.56 -4.58
N ASN A 525 29.13 18.36 -4.15
CA ASN A 525 29.46 17.39 -3.11
C ASN A 525 28.85 17.76 -1.75
N LYS A 526 28.73 19.05 -1.42
CA LYS A 526 28.19 19.51 -0.13
C LYS A 526 26.74 19.09 0.10
N GLU A 527 25.94 19.07 -0.97
CA GLU A 527 24.51 18.79 -0.92
C GLU A 527 24.17 17.34 -1.30
N ALA A 528 25.17 16.59 -1.81
CA ALA A 528 24.96 15.27 -2.37
C ALA A 528 24.52 14.20 -1.36
N THR A 529 23.66 13.30 -1.79
CA THR A 529 23.38 12.05 -1.07
C THR A 529 24.33 10.94 -1.51
N ARG A 530 24.76 10.11 -0.56
CA ARG A 530 25.53 8.88 -0.82
C ARG A 530 24.65 7.62 -0.73
N LYS A 531 23.35 7.79 -0.52
CA LYS A 531 22.39 6.69 -0.44
C LYS A 531 21.41 6.78 -1.59
N VAL A 532 21.09 5.61 -2.17
CA VAL A 532 20.03 5.50 -3.16
C VAL A 532 18.72 5.98 -2.55
N ASP A 533 18.08 6.96 -3.20
CA ASP A 533 16.72 7.36 -2.93
C ASP A 533 15.81 6.63 -3.93
N PRO A 534 14.84 5.82 -3.47
CA PRO A 534 13.92 5.12 -4.37
C PRO A 534 13.14 6.04 -5.32
N GLY A 535 13.04 7.34 -4.98
CA GLY A 535 12.44 8.36 -5.83
C GLY A 535 13.36 8.92 -6.92
N PHE A 536 14.60 8.46 -7.06
CA PHE A 536 15.51 8.94 -8.11
C PHE A 536 15.40 8.12 -9.39
N LEU A 537 15.19 8.82 -10.50
CA LEU A 537 15.15 8.22 -11.84
C LEU A 537 16.57 7.99 -12.37
N PHE A 538 16.90 6.77 -12.82
CA PHE A 538 18.21 6.40 -13.39
C PHE A 538 19.40 6.81 -12.52
N PHE A 539 19.37 6.46 -11.24
CA PHE A 539 20.45 6.75 -10.30
C PHE A 539 21.70 5.90 -10.60
N ASP A 540 22.86 6.55 -10.70
CA ASP A 540 24.14 5.87 -10.92
C ASP A 540 24.88 5.67 -9.59
N ASN A 541 24.80 4.46 -9.04
CA ASN A 541 25.46 4.12 -7.78
C ASN A 541 26.97 4.38 -7.81
N ALA A 542 27.66 4.01 -8.89
CA ALA A 542 29.09 4.15 -8.98
C ALA A 542 29.56 5.62 -8.88
N VAL A 543 28.78 6.55 -9.47
CA VAL A 543 29.06 7.99 -9.36
C VAL A 543 28.97 8.44 -7.90
N HIS A 544 27.97 7.98 -7.17
CA HIS A 544 27.73 8.39 -5.78
C HIS A 544 28.63 7.65 -4.77
N ASP A 545 29.03 6.43 -5.07
CA ASP A 545 29.83 5.60 -4.17
C ASP A 545 31.31 6.02 -4.17
N TYR A 546 31.90 6.23 -5.37
CA TYR A 546 33.32 6.51 -5.47
C TYR A 546 33.76 7.37 -6.67
N ALA A 547 33.07 7.27 -7.84
CA ALA A 547 33.63 7.77 -9.09
C ALA A 547 33.66 9.31 -9.14
N PHE A 548 32.69 9.99 -8.51
CA PHE A 548 32.71 11.44 -8.36
C PHE A 548 33.89 11.89 -7.48
N ASP A 549 34.12 11.22 -6.35
CA ASP A 549 35.20 11.59 -5.43
C ASP A 549 36.57 11.42 -6.08
N ASP A 550 36.80 10.32 -6.82
CA ASP A 550 38.01 10.10 -7.60
C ASP A 550 38.23 11.19 -8.66
N GLU A 551 37.21 11.48 -9.44
CA GLU A 551 37.28 12.52 -10.51
C GLU A 551 37.52 13.91 -9.92
N PHE A 552 36.87 14.25 -8.83
CA PHE A 552 37.03 15.54 -8.18
C PHE A 552 38.41 15.67 -7.49
N ALA A 553 38.95 14.60 -6.91
CA ALA A 553 40.29 14.57 -6.36
C ALA A 553 41.33 14.91 -7.44
N ILE A 554 41.18 14.38 -8.67
CA ILE A 554 42.07 14.69 -9.81
C ILE A 554 42.00 16.20 -10.15
N HIS A 555 40.82 16.82 -10.16
CA HIS A 555 40.68 18.25 -10.40
C HIS A 555 41.34 19.08 -9.29
N CYS A 556 41.19 18.71 -8.04
CA CYS A 556 41.88 19.34 -6.92
C CYS A 556 43.40 19.28 -7.06
N TYR A 557 43.93 18.12 -7.49
CA TYR A 557 45.37 17.95 -7.74
C TYR A 557 45.92 18.97 -8.77
N TYR A 558 45.30 19.04 -9.96
CA TYR A 558 45.75 19.95 -11.02
C TYR A 558 45.56 21.43 -10.70
N LEU A 559 44.74 21.75 -9.74
CA LEU A 559 44.53 23.12 -9.23
C LEU A 559 45.40 23.46 -7.99
N GLY A 560 46.28 22.56 -7.58
CA GLY A 560 47.15 22.76 -6.41
C GLY A 560 46.42 22.70 -5.06
N LYS A 561 45.20 22.16 -5.04
CA LYS A 561 44.38 22.01 -3.81
C LYS A 561 44.63 20.62 -3.22
N PHE A 562 45.84 20.43 -2.68
CA PHE A 562 46.31 19.09 -2.27
C PHE A 562 45.61 18.55 -1.01
N GLU A 563 45.06 19.41 -0.13
CA GLU A 563 44.31 18.95 1.03
C GLU A 563 43.00 18.29 0.59
N GLU A 564 42.21 18.99 -0.21
CA GLU A 564 40.97 18.46 -0.77
C GLU A 564 41.24 17.25 -1.66
N CYS A 565 42.31 17.28 -2.46
CA CYS A 565 42.71 16.12 -3.26
C CYS A 565 42.91 14.86 -2.38
N ALA A 566 43.63 14.96 -1.27
CA ALA A 566 43.82 13.85 -0.35
C ALA A 566 42.52 13.38 0.30
N GLU A 567 41.67 14.32 0.71
CA GLU A 567 40.36 14.02 1.31
C GLU A 567 39.47 13.24 0.34
N PHE A 568 39.30 13.73 -0.90
CA PHE A 568 38.43 13.09 -1.87
C PHE A 568 39.00 11.78 -2.41
N ALA A 569 40.29 11.68 -2.64
CA ALA A 569 40.93 10.42 -3.00
C ALA A 569 40.77 9.34 -1.90
N PHE A 570 40.84 9.75 -0.62
CA PHE A 570 40.58 8.86 0.50
C PHE A 570 39.11 8.39 0.54
N LYS A 571 38.15 9.29 0.31
CA LYS A 571 36.72 8.93 0.23
C LYS A 571 36.45 7.91 -0.88
N ALA A 572 37.06 8.12 -2.04
CA ALA A 572 36.90 7.21 -3.18
C ALA A 572 37.37 5.79 -2.88
N LEU A 573 38.39 5.59 -2.03
CA LEU A 573 38.93 4.26 -1.70
C LEU A 573 37.91 3.35 -1.00
N HIS A 574 36.95 3.89 -0.24
CA HIS A 574 36.08 3.08 0.63
C HIS A 574 35.12 2.17 -0.13
N ASN A 575 34.65 2.61 -1.32
CA ASN A 575 33.63 1.88 -2.08
C ASN A 575 34.09 1.58 -3.53
N THR A 576 35.39 1.71 -3.79
CA THR A 576 35.95 1.47 -5.11
C THR A 576 35.97 -0.02 -5.43
N PRO A 577 35.56 -0.44 -6.63
CA PRO A 577 35.68 -1.83 -7.06
C PRO A 577 37.14 -2.24 -7.23
N PRO A 578 37.46 -3.55 -7.02
CA PRO A 578 38.85 -4.05 -7.00
C PRO A 578 39.69 -3.64 -8.21
N GLU A 579 39.10 -3.60 -9.39
CA GLU A 579 39.78 -3.24 -10.65
C GLU A 579 40.27 -1.78 -10.72
N GLN A 580 39.71 -0.88 -9.93
CA GLN A 580 40.08 0.54 -9.85
C GLN A 580 40.92 0.88 -8.61
N LEU A 581 40.95 -0.02 -7.64
CA LEU A 581 41.49 0.24 -6.29
C LEU A 581 42.98 0.64 -6.34
N GLU A 582 43.81 -0.06 -7.12
CA GLU A 582 45.25 0.20 -7.18
C GLU A 582 45.55 1.59 -7.77
N ARG A 583 44.81 2.01 -8.82
CA ARG A 583 44.94 3.31 -9.43
C ARG A 583 44.57 4.44 -8.46
N ILE A 584 43.41 4.31 -7.79
CA ILE A 584 42.92 5.33 -6.85
C ILE A 584 43.85 5.40 -5.62
N LYS A 585 44.38 4.26 -5.15
CA LYS A 585 45.35 4.22 -4.08
C LYS A 585 46.63 5.00 -4.42
N LYS A 586 47.15 4.86 -5.66
CA LYS A 586 48.30 5.64 -6.11
C LYS A 586 48.00 7.15 -6.15
N ASN A 587 46.83 7.55 -6.59
CA ASN A 587 46.40 8.95 -6.57
C ASN A 587 46.36 9.51 -5.13
N TYR A 588 45.85 8.73 -4.18
CA TYR A 588 45.82 9.09 -2.78
C TYR A 588 47.23 9.22 -2.17
N GLU A 589 48.11 8.24 -2.39
CA GLU A 589 49.51 8.25 -1.90
C GLU A 589 50.27 9.47 -2.47
N LEU A 590 50.09 9.81 -3.75
CA LEU A 590 50.68 10.99 -4.38
C LEU A 590 50.16 12.26 -3.73
N SER A 591 48.87 12.36 -3.46
CA SER A 591 48.25 13.55 -2.84
C SER A 591 48.77 13.82 -1.42
N ILE A 592 49.04 12.77 -0.62
CA ILE A 592 49.65 12.89 0.70
C ILE A 592 51.09 13.41 0.62
N LEU A 593 51.86 12.95 -0.36
CA LEU A 593 53.26 13.40 -0.54
C LEU A 593 53.30 14.89 -0.87
N LEU A 594 52.34 15.42 -1.60
CA LEU A 594 52.27 16.81 -2.02
C LEU A 594 51.64 17.76 -1.00
N LYS A 595 51.00 17.22 0.01
CA LYS A 595 50.42 17.96 1.15
C LYS A 595 51.51 18.49 2.11
N LYS A 596 52.74 17.95 2.03
CA LYS A 596 53.92 18.41 2.76
C LYS A 596 54.61 19.58 2.08
#